data_1ef4bd64325d9cb8435afe59254859f2
#
_entry.id   1ef4bd64325d9cb8435afe59254859f2
#
_cell.length_a   1.000
_cell.length_b   1.000
_cell.length_c   1.000
_cell.angle_alpha   90.00
_cell.angle_beta   90.00
_cell.angle_gamma   90.00
#
_symmetry.space_group_name_H-M   'P 1'
#
loop_
_entity.id
_entity.type
_entity.pdbx_description
1 polymer ?
#
loop_
_entity_poly.entity_id
_entity_poly.type
_entity_poly.pdbx_seq_one_letter_code
_entity_poly.pdbx_strand_id
1 'polypeptide(L)'
;MGAVVGESGSSDSSVDGRVDIATPAPDKSAPSQIPNEESDGNGESSPTTASPEQGAPEASRTKLENFLIVFGLCLALFLAALDVTIIATAVPTISAHFKSSQGYVWVGSAYLLGNAAFVPTWGKVSDIFGRKPVLLLSIAIFWVGSLLCAVANSMGMLIAARAIQGVGGGGAIALPNICISDLFSMRNRGMYFGILGMVWALASAVGPVLGGIFTSQVSWRWCFYINLPISGVGMIILFFVLKLHNPRTPMKEGLAAIDWTGSLLIIGGTLMFLMGLEFGGVKFPWDSPTVLCLIIFGFVTIGIFVVYESKFARYPLTPLRLFKHRNSVLAYCLAFTHAFTFMGASYWLPLYFQAVLRASSLMSGVYLLPFVLSLSFISAVSGIVIKKTGNYKIPISSGFLIMVLGFGLFVDLGPRANWAKIIIFQIIAGIGVGPNFQSPLIALQSNIEPRDIGSATSSFGFARQMGTSISVVVGGVIFNNEMGRQQGTLQRELGPELADLLTGANAAGNVERIASLTGEDGDIARGAFWRAMRTMYIVYTCFGALGLIISLFVKQVKLSKSHTEHKTGLKSLKPRDDEQPQPGREQQNDVESPVSPVGKEGSEEK
;
A
#
# COMPACT_ATOMS: atom_id res chain seq x y z
N MET A 1 13.29 44.42 37.25
CA MET A 1 13.86 45.69 36.81
C MET A 1 13.42 45.84 35.37
N GLY A 2 12.44 46.50 35.11
CA GLY A 2 12.08 47.93 35.10
C GLY A 2 11.87 48.25 33.66
N ALA A 3 10.65 48.39 33.14
CA ALA A 3 9.84 49.63 33.11
C ALA A 3 10.47 50.62 32.09
N VAL A 4 9.82 51.28 31.17
CA VAL A 4 8.63 52.13 31.16
C VAL A 4 8.53 52.71 29.73
N VAL A 5 7.37 52.67 29.01
CA VAL A 5 6.42 53.77 28.73
C VAL A 5 6.83 54.85 27.67
N GLY A 6 5.85 55.19 26.85
CA GLY A 6 5.54 56.49 26.27
C GLY A 6 5.04 56.35 24.83
N GLU A 7 3.71 56.41 24.50
CA GLU A 7 2.82 57.57 24.30
C GLU A 7 3.39 58.52 23.26
N SER A 8 2.69 58.99 22.26
CA SER A 8 1.39 59.61 21.98
C SER A 8 1.56 60.21 20.59
N GLY A 9 0.63 60.47 19.77
CA GLY A 9 -0.62 61.09 19.73
C GLY A 9 -0.92 61.48 18.29
N SER A 10 -2.16 61.41 17.90
CA SER A 10 -3.12 62.40 17.43
C SER A 10 -2.70 63.22 16.21
N SER A 11 -3.50 63.44 15.24
CA SER A 11 -4.79 64.09 15.08
C SER A 11 -5.11 64.16 13.58
N ASP A 12 -6.28 63.88 13.18
CA ASP A 12 -7.39 64.80 12.88
C ASP A 12 -7.46 65.32 11.43
N SER A 13 -8.52 65.18 10.81
CA SER A 13 -9.66 65.99 10.32
C SER A 13 -10.13 65.59 8.91
N SER A 14 -11.33 65.10 8.84
CA SER A 14 -12.61 65.72 8.34
C SER A 14 -12.59 66.21 6.88
N VAL A 15 -13.60 65.86 6.10
CA VAL A 15 -14.80 66.56 5.74
C VAL A 15 -15.46 65.91 4.53
N ASP A 16 -16.65 65.42 4.66
CA ASP A 16 -17.98 65.74 4.16
C ASP A 16 -18.20 65.78 2.66
N GLY A 17 -19.33 65.16 2.21
CA GLY A 17 -19.92 65.30 0.91
C GLY A 17 -21.02 64.30 0.57
N ARG A 18 -22.21 64.48 1.18
CA ARG A 18 -23.48 63.88 0.74
C ARG A 18 -23.85 64.34 -0.69
N VAL A 19 -24.54 63.49 -1.46
CA VAL A 19 -25.82 63.81 -2.12
C VAL A 19 -26.58 62.52 -2.44
N ASP A 20 -27.84 62.48 -2.03
CA ASP A 20 -28.93 61.54 -2.33
C ASP A 20 -29.45 61.70 -3.75
N ILE A 21 -30.24 60.72 -4.23
CA ILE A 21 -31.54 60.79 -4.90
C ILE A 21 -31.79 59.49 -5.67
N ALA A 22 -32.67 58.68 -5.21
CA ALA A 22 -34.09 58.37 -5.43
C ALA A 22 -34.37 57.24 -6.46
N THR A 23 -35.02 56.24 -5.91
CA THR A 23 -35.88 55.21 -6.58
C THR A 23 -37.11 55.83 -7.27
N PRO A 24 -37.75 55.15 -8.25
CA PRO A 24 -38.98 54.45 -7.92
C PRO A 24 -39.26 53.12 -8.70
N ALA A 25 -40.03 52.25 -8.04
CA ALA A 25 -40.90 51.23 -8.64
C ALA A 25 -42.34 51.78 -8.59
N PRO A 26 -43.40 51.02 -8.95
CA PRO A 26 -43.61 49.89 -9.89
C PRO A 26 -44.78 50.15 -10.89
N ASP A 27 -45.07 49.22 -11.80
CA ASP A 27 -46.51 48.99 -12.15
C ASP A 27 -46.78 47.59 -12.75
N LYS A 28 -47.97 47.10 -12.40
CA LYS A 28 -48.60 45.83 -12.73
C LYS A 28 -49.42 45.96 -14.03
N SER A 29 -49.52 44.87 -14.78
CA SER A 29 -50.83 44.39 -15.26
C SER A 29 -50.71 43.17 -16.18
N ALA A 30 -51.38 42.09 -15.81
CA ALA A 30 -51.88 41.04 -16.70
C ALA A 30 -53.27 41.50 -17.23
N PRO A 31 -54.00 40.86 -18.19
CA PRO A 31 -54.17 39.42 -18.34
C PRO A 31 -54.49 38.88 -19.78
N SER A 32 -54.55 37.51 -19.86
CA SER A 32 -55.52 36.65 -20.58
C SER A 32 -55.47 36.48 -22.13
N GLN A 33 -55.41 35.29 -22.59
CA GLN A 33 -56.40 34.32 -23.09
C GLN A 33 -55.84 33.41 -24.19
N ILE A 34 -56.21 32.14 -24.08
CA ILE A 34 -56.11 31.04 -25.04
C ILE A 34 -57.24 31.22 -26.10
N PRO A 35 -57.18 30.73 -27.36
CA PRO A 35 -57.45 29.31 -27.61
C PRO A 35 -56.74 28.67 -28.84
N ASN A 36 -56.79 27.31 -28.81
CA ASN A 36 -56.56 26.27 -29.78
C ASN A 36 -56.66 26.59 -31.26
N GLU A 37 -55.83 25.92 -32.08
CA GLU A 37 -56.30 25.08 -33.18
C GLU A 37 -55.23 24.17 -33.74
N GLU A 38 -55.62 22.96 -34.09
CA GLU A 38 -54.91 21.85 -34.69
C GLU A 38 -54.34 22.17 -36.08
N SER A 39 -53.17 21.59 -36.41
CA SER A 39 -52.89 21.17 -37.79
C SER A 39 -51.69 20.24 -37.86
N ASP A 40 -51.93 19.09 -38.47
CA ASP A 40 -50.98 18.07 -38.90
C ASP A 40 -49.76 18.58 -39.68
N GLY A 41 -48.61 17.94 -39.47
CA GLY A 41 -47.44 18.15 -40.33
C GLY A 41 -46.22 17.29 -39.92
N ASN A 42 -46.05 16.17 -40.58
CA ASN A 42 -44.84 15.36 -40.60
C ASN A 42 -43.54 16.19 -40.67
N GLY A 43 -42.61 15.95 -39.74
CA GLY A 43 -41.27 16.53 -39.77
C GLY A 43 -40.29 15.65 -39.02
N GLU A 44 -39.37 15.07 -39.75
CA GLU A 44 -38.28 14.22 -39.32
C GLU A 44 -37.54 14.77 -38.07
N SER A 45 -37.50 13.96 -37.03
CA SER A 45 -36.71 14.24 -35.83
C SER A 45 -35.24 13.94 -36.08
N SER A 46 -34.43 14.97 -36.22
CA SER A 46 -32.99 14.93 -36.17
C SER A 46 -32.54 14.45 -34.77
N PRO A 47 -31.52 13.59 -34.65
CA PRO A 47 -31.05 13.13 -33.35
C PRO A 47 -30.35 14.26 -32.60
N THR A 48 -30.94 14.63 -31.48
CA THR A 48 -30.35 15.55 -30.50
C THR A 48 -29.01 14.97 -30.02
N THR A 49 -27.94 15.62 -30.37
CA THR A 49 -26.59 15.39 -29.86
C THR A 49 -26.63 15.53 -28.34
N ALA A 50 -26.55 14.41 -27.63
CA ALA A 50 -26.40 14.39 -26.19
C ALA A 50 -25.05 15.04 -25.83
N SER A 51 -25.14 16.24 -25.25
CA SER A 51 -23.99 16.88 -24.59
C SER A 51 -23.40 15.93 -23.53
N PRO A 52 -22.05 15.90 -23.34
CA PRO A 52 -21.46 15.06 -22.31
C PRO A 52 -22.03 15.48 -20.95
N GLU A 53 -22.63 14.53 -20.24
CA GLU A 53 -23.11 14.70 -18.87
C GLU A 53 -22.02 15.36 -18.04
N GLN A 54 -22.24 16.60 -17.65
CA GLN A 54 -21.44 17.26 -16.63
C GLN A 54 -21.54 16.42 -15.35
N GLY A 55 -20.40 15.90 -14.89
CA GLY A 55 -20.32 15.08 -13.69
C GLY A 55 -21.08 15.72 -12.54
N ALA A 56 -21.94 14.92 -11.92
CA ALA A 56 -22.69 15.34 -10.76
C ALA A 56 -21.75 15.95 -9.70
N PRO A 57 -22.17 17.05 -9.02
CA PRO A 57 -21.35 17.66 -7.98
C PRO A 57 -21.05 16.63 -6.89
N GLU A 58 -19.81 16.63 -6.37
CA GLU A 58 -19.42 15.84 -5.18
C GLU A 58 -20.56 15.96 -4.17
N ALA A 59 -21.20 14.83 -3.82
CA ALA A 59 -22.23 14.82 -2.80
C ALA A 59 -21.69 15.61 -1.62
N SER A 60 -22.41 16.65 -1.18
CA SER A 60 -21.91 17.64 -0.21
C SER A 60 -21.75 17.02 1.17
N ARG A 61 -20.69 16.17 1.30
CA ARG A 61 -20.32 15.60 2.58
C ARG A 61 -19.71 16.70 3.45
N THR A 62 -20.10 16.71 4.71
CA THR A 62 -19.52 17.65 5.67
C THR A 62 -18.02 17.33 5.89
N LYS A 63 -17.25 18.32 6.29
CA LYS A 63 -15.82 18.11 6.63
C LYS A 63 -15.65 17.07 7.74
N LEU A 64 -16.60 17.01 8.67
CA LEU A 64 -16.61 16.04 9.76
C LEU A 64 -16.87 14.61 9.25
N GLU A 65 -17.83 14.42 8.33
CA GLU A 65 -18.07 13.12 7.72
C GLU A 65 -16.84 12.61 6.99
N ASN A 66 -16.20 13.45 6.17
CA ASN A 66 -14.96 13.10 5.48
C ASN A 66 -13.83 12.74 6.46
N PHE A 67 -13.68 13.47 7.55
CA PHE A 67 -12.70 13.18 8.59
C PHE A 67 -12.98 11.82 9.25
N LEU A 68 -14.21 11.56 9.66
CA LEU A 68 -14.59 10.31 10.33
C LEU A 68 -14.44 9.09 9.40
N ILE A 69 -14.79 9.22 8.11
CA ILE A 69 -14.58 8.17 7.11
C ILE A 69 -13.09 7.84 6.99
N VAL A 70 -12.26 8.87 6.75
CA VAL A 70 -10.82 8.67 6.59
C VAL A 70 -10.20 8.13 7.88
N PHE A 71 -10.62 8.60 9.04
CA PHE A 71 -10.17 8.11 10.34
C PHE A 71 -10.51 6.63 10.54
N GLY A 72 -11.75 6.20 10.21
CA GLY A 72 -12.14 4.79 10.27
C GLY A 72 -11.35 3.90 9.31
N LEU A 73 -11.08 4.38 8.08
CA LEU A 73 -10.22 3.69 7.11
C LEU A 73 -8.77 3.59 7.60
N CYS A 74 -8.27 4.66 8.25
CA CYS A 74 -6.95 4.68 8.86
C CYS A 74 -6.85 3.70 10.04
N LEU A 75 -7.89 3.57 10.87
CA LEU A 75 -7.91 2.60 11.97
C LEU A 75 -7.84 1.16 11.45
N ALA A 76 -8.61 0.82 10.41
CA ALA A 76 -8.56 -0.51 9.79
C ALA A 76 -7.16 -0.84 9.27
N LEU A 77 -6.56 0.09 8.53
CA LEU A 77 -5.20 -0.05 8.00
C LEU A 77 -4.15 -0.11 9.12
N PHE A 78 -4.27 0.76 10.12
CA PHE A 78 -3.35 0.82 11.27
C PHE A 78 -3.26 -0.51 11.98
N LEU A 79 -4.41 -1.13 12.28
CA LEU A 79 -4.46 -2.40 12.98
C LEU A 79 -3.84 -3.54 12.19
N ALA A 80 -4.15 -3.64 10.89
CA ALA A 80 -3.57 -4.66 10.04
C ALA A 80 -2.05 -4.49 9.89
N ALA A 81 -1.56 -3.25 9.84
CA ALA A 81 -0.13 -2.95 9.81
C ALA A 81 0.56 -3.16 11.17
N LEU A 82 -0.11 -2.75 12.26
CA LEU A 82 0.38 -2.96 13.63
C LEU A 82 0.55 -4.44 13.93
N ASP A 83 -0.42 -5.26 13.55
CA ASP A 83 -0.42 -6.70 13.80
C ASP A 83 0.77 -7.42 13.12
N VAL A 84 1.19 -6.96 11.95
CA VAL A 84 2.40 -7.47 11.27
C VAL A 84 3.66 -7.20 12.10
N THR A 85 3.75 -6.06 12.74
CA THR A 85 4.99 -5.59 13.38
C THR A 85 5.06 -5.87 14.87
N ILE A 86 3.92 -5.86 15.59
CA ILE A 86 3.85 -6.13 17.03
C ILE A 86 4.27 -7.56 17.36
N ILE A 87 3.98 -8.49 16.43
CA ILE A 87 4.26 -9.92 16.65
C ILE A 87 5.76 -10.22 16.64
N ALA A 88 6.58 -9.43 15.95
CA ALA A 88 8.01 -9.68 15.81
C ALA A 88 8.74 -9.76 17.18
N THR A 89 8.31 -8.96 18.14
CA THR A 89 8.84 -8.98 19.51
C THR A 89 8.15 -9.99 20.42
N ALA A 90 6.96 -10.46 20.06
CA ALA A 90 6.21 -11.44 20.86
C ALA A 90 6.54 -12.89 20.51
N VAL A 91 7.00 -13.18 19.27
CA VAL A 91 7.27 -14.55 18.78
C VAL A 91 8.19 -15.36 19.69
N PRO A 92 9.33 -14.85 20.20
CA PRO A 92 10.20 -15.63 21.09
C PRO A 92 9.45 -16.11 22.34
N THR A 93 8.71 -15.21 23.00
CA THR A 93 7.93 -15.53 24.21
C THR A 93 6.80 -16.51 23.92
N ILE A 94 6.11 -16.38 22.79
CA ILE A 94 5.04 -17.30 22.36
C ILE A 94 5.61 -18.68 22.07
N SER A 95 6.73 -18.77 21.36
CA SER A 95 7.40 -20.04 21.02
C SER A 95 7.88 -20.77 22.26
N ALA A 96 8.45 -20.05 23.23
CA ALA A 96 8.85 -20.57 24.52
C ALA A 96 7.64 -21.08 25.34
N HIS A 97 6.53 -20.32 25.36
CA HIS A 97 5.30 -20.70 26.07
C HIS A 97 4.70 -22.02 25.56
N PHE A 98 4.67 -22.22 24.25
CA PHE A 98 4.16 -23.46 23.65
C PHE A 98 5.23 -24.53 23.42
N LYS A 99 6.48 -24.27 23.79
CA LYS A 99 7.64 -25.18 23.57
C LYS A 99 7.75 -25.66 22.13
N SER A 100 7.53 -24.74 21.15
CA SER A 100 7.49 -25.06 19.73
C SER A 100 8.46 -24.19 18.94
N SER A 101 9.56 -24.77 18.47
CA SER A 101 10.52 -24.10 17.58
C SER A 101 9.91 -23.77 16.22
N GLN A 102 9.01 -24.61 15.71
CA GLN A 102 8.29 -24.36 14.47
C GLN A 102 7.35 -23.14 14.58
N GLY A 103 6.79 -22.90 15.78
CA GLY A 103 5.94 -21.76 16.05
C GLY A 103 6.63 -20.43 15.82
N TYR A 104 7.92 -20.36 16.00
CA TYR A 104 8.70 -19.13 15.80
C TYR A 104 8.51 -18.55 14.39
N VAL A 105 8.55 -19.38 13.37
CA VAL A 105 8.35 -18.98 11.99
C VAL A 105 6.87 -18.85 11.65
N TRP A 106 6.07 -19.86 12.00
CA TRP A 106 4.68 -19.96 11.54
C TRP A 106 3.73 -18.92 12.11
N VAL A 107 3.96 -18.39 13.30
CA VAL A 107 3.11 -17.33 13.89
C VAL A 107 3.12 -16.06 13.05
N GLY A 108 4.26 -15.69 12.46
CA GLY A 108 4.35 -14.58 11.53
C GLY A 108 3.85 -14.94 10.12
N SER A 109 4.40 -16.04 9.57
CA SER A 109 4.19 -16.43 8.18
C SER A 109 2.75 -16.79 7.86
N ALA A 110 2.01 -17.44 8.77
CA ALA A 110 0.60 -17.78 8.54
C ALA A 110 -0.28 -16.55 8.26
N TYR A 111 -0.03 -15.45 8.97
CA TYR A 111 -0.72 -14.18 8.71
C TYR A 111 -0.35 -13.61 7.33
N LEU A 112 0.94 -13.54 7.02
CA LEU A 112 1.42 -13.00 5.75
C LEU A 112 0.94 -13.80 4.55
N LEU A 113 0.91 -15.13 4.67
CA LEU A 113 0.39 -16.04 3.66
C LEU A 113 -1.11 -15.83 3.42
N GLY A 114 -1.90 -15.78 4.51
CA GLY A 114 -3.33 -15.50 4.42
C GLY A 114 -3.62 -14.14 3.81
N ASN A 115 -2.84 -13.12 4.20
CA ASN A 115 -2.95 -11.77 3.66
C ASN A 115 -2.65 -11.76 2.15
N ALA A 116 -1.47 -12.25 1.73
CA ALA A 116 -1.03 -12.21 0.35
C ALA A 116 -1.98 -12.95 -0.61
N ALA A 117 -2.43 -14.14 -0.20
CA ALA A 117 -3.25 -15.00 -1.03
C ALA A 117 -4.65 -14.42 -1.32
N PHE A 118 -5.25 -13.71 -0.34
CA PHE A 118 -6.62 -13.23 -0.45
C PHE A 118 -6.77 -11.78 -0.95
N VAL A 119 -5.69 -10.99 -1.01
CA VAL A 119 -5.75 -9.58 -1.48
C VAL A 119 -6.42 -9.43 -2.86
N PRO A 120 -6.12 -10.23 -3.89
CA PRO A 120 -6.78 -10.09 -5.19
C PRO A 120 -8.30 -10.33 -5.12
N THR A 121 -8.72 -11.32 -4.34
CA THR A 121 -10.12 -11.69 -4.16
C THR A 121 -10.94 -10.58 -3.49
N TRP A 122 -10.39 -9.88 -2.49
CA TRP A 122 -11.06 -8.79 -1.79
C TRP A 122 -11.49 -7.65 -2.72
N GLY A 123 -10.65 -7.27 -3.68
CA GLY A 123 -10.99 -6.25 -4.67
C GLY A 123 -12.23 -6.63 -5.46
N LYS A 124 -12.22 -7.82 -6.05
CA LYS A 124 -13.33 -8.31 -6.89
C LYS A 124 -14.63 -8.49 -6.11
N VAL A 125 -14.56 -9.11 -4.94
CA VAL A 125 -15.73 -9.28 -4.06
C VAL A 125 -16.33 -7.92 -3.71
N SER A 126 -15.50 -6.90 -3.49
CA SER A 126 -15.98 -5.54 -3.21
C SER A 126 -16.56 -4.83 -4.43
N ASP A 127 -16.14 -5.18 -5.64
CA ASP A 127 -16.77 -4.70 -6.89
C ASP A 127 -18.17 -5.27 -7.08
N ILE A 128 -18.40 -6.53 -6.64
CA ILE A 128 -19.68 -7.25 -6.80
C ILE A 128 -20.70 -6.82 -5.73
N PHE A 129 -20.32 -6.90 -4.45
CA PHE A 129 -21.21 -6.70 -3.31
C PHE A 129 -21.20 -5.27 -2.75
N GLY A 130 -20.32 -4.42 -3.25
CA GLY A 130 -20.10 -3.06 -2.75
C GLY A 130 -18.97 -2.96 -1.73
N ARG A 131 -18.37 -1.78 -1.63
CA ARG A 131 -17.17 -1.53 -0.81
C ARG A 131 -17.43 -1.67 0.68
N LYS A 132 -18.52 -1.04 1.17
CA LYS A 132 -18.84 -0.97 2.59
C LYS A 132 -19.06 -2.34 3.22
N PRO A 133 -19.96 -3.20 2.72
CA PRO A 133 -20.22 -4.49 3.36
C PRO A 133 -19.00 -5.40 3.35
N VAL A 134 -18.20 -5.36 2.27
CA VAL A 134 -17.02 -6.20 2.14
C VAL A 134 -15.86 -5.70 3.03
N LEU A 135 -15.71 -4.40 3.19
CA LEU A 135 -14.75 -3.81 4.15
C LEU A 135 -15.12 -4.20 5.59
N LEU A 136 -16.38 -4.07 5.97
CA LEU A 136 -16.85 -4.48 7.30
C LEU A 136 -16.65 -5.98 7.54
N LEU A 137 -16.90 -6.81 6.52
CA LEU A 137 -16.65 -8.26 6.59
C LEU A 137 -15.17 -8.57 6.81
N SER A 138 -14.27 -7.88 6.08
CA SER A 138 -12.82 -8.10 6.24
C SER A 138 -12.34 -7.72 7.64
N ILE A 139 -12.84 -6.60 8.19
CA ILE A 139 -12.53 -6.17 9.57
C ILE A 139 -13.12 -7.16 10.59
N ALA A 140 -14.32 -7.68 10.35
CA ALA A 140 -14.94 -8.69 11.22
C ALA A 140 -14.14 -10.00 11.24
N ILE A 141 -13.66 -10.48 10.08
CA ILE A 141 -12.78 -11.67 10.01
C ILE A 141 -11.46 -11.40 10.75
N PHE A 142 -10.86 -10.22 10.58
CA PHE A 142 -9.67 -9.82 11.32
C PHE A 142 -9.93 -9.79 12.84
N TRP A 143 -11.07 -9.26 13.26
CA TRP A 143 -11.51 -9.21 14.66
C TRP A 143 -11.65 -10.61 15.26
N VAL A 144 -12.38 -11.51 14.57
CA VAL A 144 -12.55 -12.91 15.00
C VAL A 144 -11.19 -13.63 15.04
N GLY A 145 -10.35 -13.46 14.01
CA GLY A 145 -9.02 -14.02 13.99
C GLY A 145 -8.16 -13.53 15.16
N SER A 146 -8.22 -12.23 15.49
CA SER A 146 -7.52 -11.65 16.64
C SER A 146 -8.01 -12.24 17.97
N LEU A 147 -9.32 -12.42 18.13
CA LEU A 147 -9.88 -13.07 19.32
C LEU A 147 -9.39 -14.50 19.46
N LEU A 148 -9.44 -15.29 18.37
CA LEU A 148 -8.95 -16.68 18.37
C LEU A 148 -7.45 -16.77 18.70
N CYS A 149 -6.64 -15.83 18.20
CA CYS A 149 -5.22 -15.74 18.56
C CYS A 149 -5.02 -15.45 20.05
N ALA A 150 -5.80 -14.52 20.60
CA ALA A 150 -5.70 -14.12 22.01
C ALA A 150 -6.04 -15.25 22.99
N VAL A 151 -7.02 -16.09 22.63
CA VAL A 151 -7.48 -17.23 23.47
C VAL A 151 -6.83 -18.57 23.10
N ALA A 152 -5.83 -18.57 22.20
CA ALA A 152 -5.19 -19.81 21.75
C ALA A 152 -4.54 -20.58 22.90
N ASN A 153 -4.84 -21.89 22.95
CA ASN A 153 -4.34 -22.83 23.96
C ASN A 153 -3.28 -23.80 23.40
N SER A 154 -3.06 -23.78 22.09
CA SER A 154 -2.03 -24.58 21.42
C SER A 154 -1.40 -23.79 20.28
N MET A 155 -0.16 -24.16 19.91
CA MET A 155 0.53 -23.55 18.77
C MET A 155 -0.26 -23.76 17.45
N GLY A 156 -0.84 -24.94 17.23
CA GLY A 156 -1.65 -25.24 16.04
C GLY A 156 -2.89 -24.33 15.94
N MET A 157 -3.59 -24.12 17.06
CA MET A 157 -4.73 -23.18 17.12
C MET A 157 -4.26 -21.75 16.81
N LEU A 158 -3.15 -21.32 17.37
CA LEU A 158 -2.61 -19.97 17.11
C LEU A 158 -2.26 -19.78 15.64
N ILE A 159 -1.59 -20.74 15.00
CA ILE A 159 -1.22 -20.68 13.58
C ILE A 159 -2.49 -20.62 12.70
N ALA A 160 -3.48 -21.46 12.96
CA ALA A 160 -4.75 -21.43 12.22
C ALA A 160 -5.48 -20.09 12.41
N ALA A 161 -5.52 -19.58 13.64
CA ALA A 161 -6.11 -18.28 13.94
C ALA A 161 -5.37 -17.13 13.25
N ARG A 162 -4.04 -17.19 13.16
CA ARG A 162 -3.20 -16.23 12.40
C ARG A 162 -3.50 -16.26 10.91
N ALA A 163 -3.74 -17.43 10.32
CA ALA A 163 -4.15 -17.51 8.91
C ALA A 163 -5.51 -16.83 8.67
N ILE A 164 -6.50 -17.08 9.54
CA ILE A 164 -7.82 -16.42 9.48
C ILE A 164 -7.67 -14.90 9.64
N GLN A 165 -6.89 -14.47 10.62
CA GLN A 165 -6.60 -13.06 10.86
C GLN A 165 -5.94 -12.41 9.64
N GLY A 166 -5.00 -13.12 8.99
CA GLY A 166 -4.33 -12.68 7.77
C GLY A 166 -5.29 -12.49 6.60
N VAL A 167 -6.27 -13.38 6.42
CA VAL A 167 -7.32 -13.23 5.40
C VAL A 167 -8.07 -11.91 5.59
N GLY A 168 -8.52 -11.62 6.82
CA GLY A 168 -9.18 -10.35 7.15
C GLY A 168 -8.26 -9.14 6.99
N GLY A 169 -7.01 -9.27 7.43
CA GLY A 169 -5.97 -8.24 7.33
C GLY A 169 -5.69 -7.81 5.89
N GLY A 170 -5.69 -8.76 4.93
CA GLY A 170 -5.56 -8.46 3.51
C GLY A 170 -6.63 -7.50 2.98
N GLY A 171 -7.88 -7.72 3.38
CA GLY A 171 -8.98 -6.82 3.05
C GLY A 171 -8.86 -5.47 3.77
N ALA A 172 -8.48 -5.47 5.05
CA ALA A 172 -8.28 -4.25 5.84
C ALA A 172 -7.12 -3.37 5.31
N ILE A 173 -6.18 -3.92 4.55
CA ILE A 173 -5.11 -3.18 3.86
C ILE A 173 -5.55 -2.69 2.48
N ALA A 174 -6.19 -3.54 1.68
CA ALA A 174 -6.51 -3.24 0.29
C ALA A 174 -7.74 -2.32 0.15
N LEU A 175 -8.82 -2.61 0.88
CA LEU A 175 -10.10 -1.91 0.72
C LEU A 175 -10.09 -0.44 1.11
N PRO A 176 -9.35 0.04 2.13
CA PRO A 176 -9.21 1.46 2.39
C PRO A 176 -8.67 2.26 1.20
N ASN A 177 -7.68 1.71 0.46
CA ASN A 177 -7.16 2.34 -0.76
C ASN A 177 -8.23 2.42 -1.85
N ILE A 178 -9.05 1.37 -2.02
CA ILE A 178 -10.15 1.32 -2.98
C ILE A 178 -11.24 2.32 -2.58
N CYS A 179 -11.64 2.35 -1.29
CA CYS A 179 -12.64 3.30 -0.78
C CYS A 179 -12.22 4.76 -0.99
N ILE A 180 -10.96 5.11 -0.74
CA ILE A 180 -10.44 6.46 -1.02
C ILE A 180 -10.52 6.77 -2.52
N SER A 181 -10.28 5.79 -3.37
CA SER A 181 -10.39 5.98 -4.82
C SER A 181 -11.83 6.25 -5.26
N ASP A 182 -12.80 5.63 -4.60
CA ASP A 182 -14.22 5.83 -4.92
C ASP A 182 -14.81 7.10 -4.27
N LEU A 183 -14.17 7.62 -3.21
CA LEU A 183 -14.65 8.77 -2.45
C LEU A 183 -14.13 10.13 -2.95
N PHE A 184 -12.93 10.14 -3.53
CA PHE A 184 -12.20 11.37 -3.83
C PHE A 184 -11.71 11.43 -5.28
N SER A 185 -11.68 12.65 -5.85
CA SER A 185 -11.14 12.90 -7.18
C SER A 185 -9.66 12.50 -7.27
N MET A 186 -9.20 12.13 -8.47
CA MET A 186 -7.83 11.66 -8.73
C MET A 186 -6.77 12.58 -8.10
N ARG A 187 -6.98 13.89 -8.14
CA ARG A 187 -6.06 14.87 -7.58
C ARG A 187 -6.06 14.89 -6.05
N ASN A 188 -7.24 14.72 -5.43
CA ASN A 188 -7.38 14.71 -3.97
C ASN A 188 -6.91 13.39 -3.35
N ARG A 189 -6.98 12.25 -4.07
CA ARG A 189 -6.50 10.93 -3.61
C ARG A 189 -5.06 11.00 -3.11
N GLY A 190 -4.19 11.80 -3.77
CA GLY A 190 -2.79 11.95 -3.38
C GLY A 190 -2.60 12.28 -1.91
N MET A 191 -3.39 13.24 -1.38
CA MET A 191 -3.33 13.63 0.03
C MET A 191 -3.77 12.49 0.96
N TYR A 192 -4.87 11.83 0.66
CA TYR A 192 -5.40 10.76 1.50
C TYR A 192 -4.54 9.50 1.47
N PHE A 193 -3.97 9.18 0.32
CA PHE A 193 -2.99 8.12 0.20
C PHE A 193 -1.69 8.42 0.97
N GLY A 194 -1.26 9.69 1.00
CA GLY A 194 -0.16 10.13 1.85
C GLY A 194 -0.44 9.89 3.34
N ILE A 195 -1.68 10.16 3.79
CA ILE A 195 -2.13 9.86 5.16
C ILE A 195 -2.10 8.34 5.43
N LEU A 196 -2.60 7.50 4.52
CA LEU A 196 -2.53 6.04 4.68
C LEU A 196 -1.08 5.55 4.77
N GLY A 197 -0.17 6.11 3.96
CA GLY A 197 1.26 5.79 4.04
C GLY A 197 1.89 6.18 5.38
N MET A 198 1.51 7.34 5.91
CA MET A 198 1.94 7.79 7.25
C MET A 198 1.41 6.85 8.36
N VAL A 199 0.15 6.42 8.26
CA VAL A 199 -0.46 5.49 9.22
C VAL A 199 0.24 4.14 9.22
N TRP A 200 0.57 3.60 8.03
CA TRP A 200 1.34 2.37 7.91
C TRP A 200 2.70 2.48 8.61
N ALA A 201 3.41 3.56 8.37
CA ALA A 201 4.71 3.77 8.95
C ALA A 201 4.65 3.96 10.48
N LEU A 202 3.64 4.69 10.98
CA LEU A 202 3.40 4.84 12.41
C LEU A 202 3.12 3.49 13.09
N ALA A 203 2.30 2.63 12.46
CA ALA A 203 2.05 1.28 12.95
C ALA A 203 3.34 0.46 13.04
N SER A 204 4.21 0.58 12.02
CA SER A 204 5.51 -0.11 11.99
C SER A 204 6.47 0.34 13.11
N ALA A 205 6.39 1.61 13.53
CA ALA A 205 7.20 2.12 14.63
C ALA A 205 6.66 1.70 16.01
N VAL A 206 5.35 1.80 16.18
CA VAL A 206 4.68 1.55 17.47
C VAL A 206 4.61 0.05 17.78
N GLY A 207 4.54 -0.81 16.74
CA GLY A 207 4.39 -2.25 16.89
C GLY A 207 5.43 -2.91 17.79
N PRO A 208 6.72 -2.82 17.49
CA PRO A 208 7.76 -3.46 18.31
C PRO A 208 7.81 -2.93 19.74
N VAL A 209 7.50 -1.65 19.94
CA VAL A 209 7.45 -1.02 21.28
C VAL A 209 6.30 -1.60 22.09
N LEU A 210 5.09 -1.61 21.55
CA LEU A 210 3.92 -2.18 22.23
C LEU A 210 4.07 -3.68 22.46
N GLY A 211 4.58 -4.42 21.47
CA GLY A 211 4.82 -5.85 21.57
C GLY A 211 5.82 -6.18 22.66
N GLY A 212 6.91 -5.40 22.76
CA GLY A 212 7.89 -5.53 23.85
C GLY A 212 7.30 -5.24 25.23
N ILE A 213 6.49 -4.18 25.37
CA ILE A 213 5.81 -3.83 26.63
C ILE A 213 4.83 -4.94 27.03
N PHE A 214 3.96 -5.39 26.11
CA PHE A 214 2.97 -6.41 26.43
C PHE A 214 3.61 -7.74 26.82
N THR A 215 4.65 -8.17 26.11
CA THR A 215 5.32 -9.43 26.41
C THR A 215 6.09 -9.41 27.73
N SER A 216 6.67 -8.28 28.10
CA SER A 216 7.49 -8.16 29.31
C SER A 216 6.70 -7.79 30.56
N GLN A 217 5.62 -6.99 30.44
CA GLN A 217 4.92 -6.41 31.59
C GLN A 217 3.55 -7.03 31.86
N VAL A 218 2.88 -7.62 30.85
CA VAL A 218 1.51 -8.13 31.00
C VAL A 218 1.39 -9.58 30.51
N SER A 219 1.17 -9.75 29.21
CA SER A 219 1.09 -11.05 28.53
C SER A 219 1.17 -10.84 27.01
N TRP A 220 1.83 -11.75 26.30
CA TRP A 220 1.86 -11.77 24.83
C TRP A 220 0.45 -11.78 24.19
N ARG A 221 -0.56 -12.28 24.90
CA ARG A 221 -1.96 -12.30 24.43
C ARG A 221 -2.52 -10.90 24.16
N TRP A 222 -2.01 -9.88 24.86
CA TRP A 222 -2.42 -8.50 24.65
C TRP A 222 -2.02 -7.94 23.29
N CYS A 223 -1.01 -8.52 22.62
CA CYS A 223 -0.69 -8.18 21.25
C CYS A 223 -1.87 -8.42 20.29
N PHE A 224 -2.77 -9.34 20.65
CA PHE A 224 -3.99 -9.66 19.90
C PHE A 224 -5.22 -8.99 20.49
N TYR A 225 -5.36 -8.93 21.82
CA TYR A 225 -6.50 -8.28 22.47
C TYR A 225 -6.62 -6.80 22.12
N ILE A 226 -5.53 -6.07 21.92
CA ILE A 226 -5.55 -4.64 21.54
C ILE A 226 -6.31 -4.39 20.23
N ASN A 227 -6.32 -5.37 19.33
CA ASN A 227 -7.03 -5.27 18.06
C ASN A 227 -8.55 -5.21 18.25
N LEU A 228 -9.10 -5.83 19.30
CA LEU A 228 -10.55 -5.98 19.49
C LEU A 228 -11.27 -4.65 19.73
N PRO A 229 -10.88 -3.82 20.72
CA PRO A 229 -11.56 -2.54 20.95
C PRO A 229 -11.33 -1.56 19.79
N ILE A 230 -10.12 -1.50 19.23
CA ILE A 230 -9.79 -0.52 18.19
C ILE A 230 -10.50 -0.86 16.87
N SER A 231 -10.52 -2.14 16.45
CA SER A 231 -11.28 -2.56 15.26
C SER A 231 -12.79 -2.45 15.47
N GLY A 232 -13.28 -2.69 16.68
CA GLY A 232 -14.68 -2.48 17.05
C GLY A 232 -15.10 -1.02 16.86
N VAL A 233 -14.32 -0.07 17.37
CA VAL A 233 -14.57 1.37 17.17
C VAL A 233 -14.50 1.73 15.68
N GLY A 234 -13.47 1.26 14.96
CA GLY A 234 -13.34 1.50 13.52
C GLY A 234 -14.53 0.96 12.72
N MET A 235 -15.00 -0.24 13.06
CA MET A 235 -16.14 -0.88 12.42
C MET A 235 -17.44 -0.10 12.68
N ILE A 236 -17.67 0.37 13.90
CA ILE A 236 -18.83 1.19 14.27
C ILE A 236 -18.82 2.51 13.47
N ILE A 237 -17.68 3.23 13.46
CA ILE A 237 -17.53 4.47 12.70
C ILE A 237 -17.84 4.23 11.22
N LEU A 238 -17.22 3.22 10.60
CA LEU A 238 -17.43 2.91 9.18
C LEU A 238 -18.85 2.45 8.90
N PHE A 239 -19.49 1.71 9.81
CA PHE A 239 -20.87 1.28 9.66
C PHE A 239 -21.84 2.45 9.57
N PHE A 240 -21.72 3.46 10.42
CA PHE A 240 -22.64 4.59 10.43
C PHE A 240 -22.26 5.69 9.44
N VAL A 241 -20.97 5.97 9.27
CA VAL A 241 -20.51 7.18 8.54
C VAL A 241 -20.17 6.88 7.07
N LEU A 242 -19.68 5.66 6.74
CA LEU A 242 -19.29 5.35 5.36
C LEU A 242 -20.54 5.17 4.47
N LYS A 243 -20.80 6.20 3.65
CA LYS A 243 -21.87 6.19 2.65
C LYS A 243 -21.24 6.04 1.27
N LEU A 244 -21.21 4.82 0.76
CA LEU A 244 -20.79 4.47 -0.60
C LEU A 244 -21.95 3.78 -1.30
N HIS A 245 -21.94 3.80 -2.63
CA HIS A 245 -22.95 3.10 -3.42
C HIS A 245 -23.04 1.63 -2.99
N ASN A 246 -24.27 1.20 -2.66
CA ASN A 246 -24.56 -0.18 -2.33
C ASN A 246 -25.38 -0.78 -3.48
N PRO A 247 -24.80 -1.68 -4.28
CA PRO A 247 -25.45 -2.23 -5.46
C PRO A 247 -26.63 -3.15 -5.14
N ARG A 248 -26.81 -3.55 -3.86
CA ARG A 248 -27.82 -4.52 -3.42
C ARG A 248 -27.84 -5.78 -4.29
N THR A 249 -26.65 -6.24 -4.71
CA THR A 249 -26.51 -7.44 -5.53
C THR A 249 -27.13 -8.64 -4.82
N PRO A 250 -28.06 -9.40 -5.45
CA PRO A 250 -28.61 -10.61 -4.85
C PRO A 250 -27.50 -11.61 -4.53
N MET A 251 -27.55 -12.23 -3.35
CA MET A 251 -26.47 -13.10 -2.85
C MET A 251 -26.15 -14.24 -3.81
N LYS A 252 -27.19 -14.88 -4.39
CA LYS A 252 -26.99 -15.99 -5.34
C LYS A 252 -26.28 -15.55 -6.62
N GLU A 253 -26.70 -14.44 -7.20
CA GLU A 253 -26.09 -13.90 -8.42
C GLU A 253 -24.68 -13.38 -8.15
N GLY A 254 -24.45 -12.72 -7.01
CA GLY A 254 -23.14 -12.24 -6.60
C GLY A 254 -22.16 -13.39 -6.38
N LEU A 255 -22.55 -14.46 -5.71
CA LEU A 255 -21.72 -15.65 -5.51
C LEU A 255 -21.42 -16.38 -6.82
N ALA A 256 -22.36 -16.42 -7.76
CA ALA A 256 -22.16 -16.99 -9.09
C ALA A 256 -21.22 -16.11 -9.96
N ALA A 257 -21.13 -14.82 -9.67
CA ALA A 257 -20.23 -13.88 -10.38
C ALA A 257 -18.80 -13.87 -9.83
N ILE A 258 -18.55 -14.51 -8.68
CA ILE A 258 -17.18 -14.70 -8.17
C ILE A 258 -16.49 -15.74 -9.05
N ASP A 259 -15.29 -15.40 -9.50
CA ASP A 259 -14.40 -16.35 -10.15
C ASP A 259 -13.76 -17.28 -9.10
N TRP A 260 -14.47 -18.35 -8.75
CA TRP A 260 -13.99 -19.34 -7.78
C TRP A 260 -12.74 -20.08 -8.27
N THR A 261 -12.69 -20.41 -9.56
CA THR A 261 -11.56 -21.13 -10.16
C THR A 261 -10.32 -20.24 -10.16
N GLY A 262 -10.43 -19.01 -10.66
CA GLY A 262 -9.34 -18.05 -10.62
C GLY A 262 -8.89 -17.74 -9.18
N SER A 263 -9.86 -17.58 -8.24
CA SER A 263 -9.54 -17.38 -6.83
C SER A 263 -8.74 -18.57 -6.25
N LEU A 264 -9.16 -19.81 -6.53
CA LEU A 264 -8.47 -21.00 -6.03
C LEU A 264 -7.08 -21.15 -6.62
N LEU A 265 -6.91 -20.86 -7.92
CA LEU A 265 -5.61 -20.92 -8.60
C LEU A 265 -4.63 -19.88 -8.04
N ILE A 266 -5.06 -18.62 -7.88
CA ILE A 266 -4.15 -17.57 -7.36
C ILE A 266 -3.84 -17.79 -5.88
N ILE A 267 -4.82 -18.19 -5.07
CA ILE A 267 -4.61 -18.49 -3.64
C ILE A 267 -3.68 -19.70 -3.51
N GLY A 268 -4.02 -20.82 -4.16
CA GLY A 268 -3.23 -22.05 -4.09
C GLY A 268 -1.81 -21.87 -4.64
N GLY A 269 -1.68 -21.24 -5.81
CA GLY A 269 -0.38 -20.95 -6.42
C GLY A 269 0.49 -20.05 -5.56
N THR A 270 -0.10 -18.99 -4.99
CA THR A 270 0.61 -18.07 -4.08
C THR A 270 1.05 -18.76 -2.80
N LEU A 271 0.16 -19.54 -2.18
CA LEU A 271 0.49 -20.29 -0.96
C LEU A 271 1.61 -21.30 -1.22
N MET A 272 1.52 -22.11 -2.27
CA MET A 272 2.58 -23.07 -2.61
C MET A 272 3.90 -22.36 -2.88
N PHE A 273 3.91 -21.31 -3.68
CA PHE A 273 5.11 -20.56 -4.02
C PHE A 273 5.77 -19.94 -2.78
N LEU A 274 5.00 -19.23 -1.96
CA LEU A 274 5.53 -18.58 -0.76
C LEU A 274 5.95 -19.57 0.32
N MET A 275 5.20 -20.68 0.51
CA MET A 275 5.61 -21.76 1.43
C MET A 275 6.89 -22.45 0.97
N GLY A 276 7.05 -22.64 -0.34
CA GLY A 276 8.30 -23.18 -0.88
C GLY A 276 9.49 -22.29 -0.58
N LEU A 277 9.32 -20.98 -0.74
CA LEU A 277 10.34 -20.00 -0.39
C LEU A 277 10.64 -19.98 1.13
N GLU A 278 9.62 -20.06 1.98
CA GLU A 278 9.74 -20.03 3.44
C GLU A 278 10.42 -21.28 4.00
N PHE A 279 10.18 -22.44 3.39
CA PHE A 279 10.79 -23.70 3.81
C PHE A 279 12.23 -23.87 3.33
N GLY A 280 12.57 -23.26 2.18
CA GLY A 280 13.88 -23.39 1.55
C GLY A 280 15.02 -22.82 2.42
N GLY A 281 16.03 -23.64 2.72
CA GLY A 281 17.17 -23.26 3.53
C GLY A 281 16.91 -23.09 5.04
N VAL A 282 15.63 -23.23 5.47
CA VAL A 282 15.24 -23.14 6.89
C VAL A 282 14.79 -24.51 7.41
N LYS A 283 13.72 -25.08 6.83
CA LYS A 283 13.15 -26.36 7.25
C LYS A 283 13.70 -27.53 6.43
N PHE A 284 13.90 -27.30 5.15
CA PHE A 284 14.43 -28.26 4.19
C PHE A 284 15.54 -27.62 3.36
N PRO A 285 16.54 -28.39 2.90
CA PRO A 285 17.51 -27.91 1.92
C PRO A 285 16.81 -27.40 0.64
N TRP A 286 17.41 -26.45 -0.05
CA TRP A 286 16.84 -25.86 -1.29
C TRP A 286 16.62 -26.87 -2.41
N ASP A 287 17.44 -27.92 -2.47
CA ASP A 287 17.38 -29.04 -3.42
C ASP A 287 16.39 -30.13 -3.02
N SER A 288 15.71 -30.00 -1.87
CA SER A 288 14.72 -30.98 -1.43
C SER A 288 13.52 -31.05 -2.36
N PRO A 289 12.97 -32.25 -2.63
CA PRO A 289 11.78 -32.41 -3.46
C PRO A 289 10.60 -31.58 -2.97
N THR A 290 10.43 -31.41 -1.65
CA THR A 290 9.35 -30.62 -1.06
C THR A 290 9.44 -29.14 -1.47
N VAL A 291 10.64 -28.54 -1.36
CA VAL A 291 10.85 -27.12 -1.70
C VAL A 291 10.71 -26.91 -3.20
N LEU A 292 11.36 -27.76 -4.01
CA LEU A 292 11.30 -27.67 -5.45
C LEU A 292 9.87 -27.87 -5.98
N CYS A 293 9.14 -28.87 -5.49
CA CYS A 293 7.75 -29.08 -5.88
C CYS A 293 6.87 -27.87 -5.50
N LEU A 294 6.99 -27.34 -4.29
CA LEU A 294 6.19 -26.19 -3.86
C LEU A 294 6.47 -24.95 -4.72
N ILE A 295 7.73 -24.64 -5.01
CA ILE A 295 8.10 -23.49 -5.85
C ILE A 295 7.64 -23.70 -7.31
N ILE A 296 7.96 -24.85 -7.90
CA ILE A 296 7.66 -25.12 -9.31
C ILE A 296 6.15 -25.19 -9.52
N PHE A 297 5.43 -26.01 -8.73
CA PHE A 297 3.98 -26.13 -8.88
C PHE A 297 3.27 -24.83 -8.50
N GLY A 298 3.76 -24.07 -7.51
CA GLY A 298 3.25 -22.75 -7.19
C GLY A 298 3.37 -21.80 -8.37
N PHE A 299 4.54 -21.72 -9.00
CA PHE A 299 4.77 -20.89 -10.17
C PHE A 299 3.95 -21.34 -11.39
N VAL A 300 3.87 -22.65 -11.65
CA VAL A 300 3.04 -23.22 -12.73
C VAL A 300 1.56 -22.90 -12.48
N THR A 301 1.06 -23.03 -11.27
CA THR A 301 -0.33 -22.73 -10.93
C THR A 301 -0.65 -21.24 -11.12
N ILE A 302 0.27 -20.34 -10.77
CA ILE A 302 0.13 -18.90 -11.10
C ILE A 302 0.12 -18.69 -12.61
N GLY A 303 0.95 -19.42 -13.37
CA GLY A 303 0.92 -19.39 -14.84
C GLY A 303 -0.42 -19.87 -15.40
N ILE A 304 -0.97 -20.97 -14.86
CA ILE A 304 -2.31 -21.48 -15.22
C ILE A 304 -3.38 -20.44 -14.89
N PHE A 305 -3.30 -19.77 -13.73
CA PHE A 305 -4.18 -18.65 -13.37
C PHE A 305 -4.19 -17.58 -14.45
N VAL A 306 -3.01 -17.11 -14.90
CA VAL A 306 -2.92 -16.07 -15.94
C VAL A 306 -3.58 -16.54 -17.26
N VAL A 307 -3.36 -17.80 -17.67
CA VAL A 307 -4.00 -18.36 -18.86
C VAL A 307 -5.51 -18.47 -18.67
N TYR A 308 -5.97 -18.94 -17.52
CA TYR A 308 -7.38 -19.08 -17.20
C TYR A 308 -8.09 -17.71 -17.20
N GLU A 309 -7.54 -16.73 -16.50
CA GLU A 309 -8.00 -15.33 -16.49
C GLU A 309 -8.07 -14.72 -17.88
N SER A 310 -7.11 -15.09 -18.74
CA SER A 310 -7.03 -14.57 -20.11
C SER A 310 -8.06 -15.15 -21.07
N LYS A 311 -8.46 -16.42 -20.86
CA LYS A 311 -9.26 -17.16 -21.86
C LYS A 311 -10.65 -17.60 -21.38
N PHE A 312 -10.80 -17.92 -20.09
CA PHE A 312 -11.99 -18.62 -19.58
C PHE A 312 -12.80 -17.81 -18.57
N ALA A 313 -12.15 -16.92 -17.77
CA ALA A 313 -12.85 -16.18 -16.74
C ALA A 313 -13.89 -15.22 -17.31
N ARG A 314 -15.15 -15.35 -16.93
CA ARG A 314 -16.24 -14.46 -17.32
C ARG A 314 -16.14 -13.10 -16.62
N TYR A 315 -15.79 -13.10 -15.35
CA TYR A 315 -15.56 -11.91 -14.52
C TYR A 315 -14.17 -11.98 -13.88
N PRO A 316 -13.10 -11.73 -14.66
CA PRO A 316 -11.73 -11.96 -14.20
C PRO A 316 -11.39 -11.15 -12.93
N LEU A 317 -10.59 -11.76 -12.02
CA LEU A 317 -10.05 -11.10 -10.81
C LEU A 317 -9.06 -10.01 -11.20
N THR A 318 -8.20 -10.32 -12.17
CA THR A 318 -7.16 -9.43 -12.67
C THR A 318 -7.26 -9.32 -14.20
N PRO A 319 -8.14 -8.45 -14.71
CA PRO A 319 -8.35 -8.34 -16.16
C PRO A 319 -7.07 -8.01 -16.91
N LEU A 320 -6.72 -8.75 -17.97
CA LEU A 320 -5.48 -8.52 -18.72
C LEU A 320 -5.42 -7.14 -19.38
N ARG A 321 -6.56 -6.47 -19.59
CA ARG A 321 -6.59 -5.07 -20.04
C ARG A 321 -5.82 -4.11 -19.12
N LEU A 322 -5.66 -4.46 -17.81
CA LEU A 322 -4.85 -3.68 -16.88
C LEU A 322 -3.38 -3.59 -17.30
N PHE A 323 -2.88 -4.59 -18.02
CA PHE A 323 -1.50 -4.67 -18.49
C PHE A 323 -1.28 -4.08 -19.89
N LYS A 324 -2.35 -3.67 -20.60
CA LYS A 324 -2.23 -3.03 -21.93
C LYS A 324 -1.52 -1.67 -21.84
N HIS A 325 -1.74 -0.92 -20.76
CA HIS A 325 -1.12 0.37 -20.57
C HIS A 325 0.28 0.25 -19.96
N ARG A 326 1.28 0.78 -20.66
CA ARG A 326 2.68 0.77 -20.19
C ARG A 326 2.83 1.33 -18.77
N ASN A 327 2.15 2.44 -18.45
CA ASN A 327 2.21 3.02 -17.11
C ASN A 327 1.68 2.08 -16.02
N SER A 328 0.68 1.26 -16.32
CA SER A 328 0.14 0.29 -15.37
C SER A 328 1.17 -0.80 -15.06
N VAL A 329 1.81 -1.36 -16.08
CA VAL A 329 2.88 -2.36 -15.90
C VAL A 329 4.03 -1.77 -15.09
N LEU A 330 4.48 -0.56 -15.44
CA LEU A 330 5.54 0.12 -14.70
C LEU A 330 5.16 0.36 -13.24
N ALA A 331 3.89 0.71 -12.96
CA ALA A 331 3.42 0.91 -11.59
C ALA A 331 3.43 -0.39 -10.75
N TYR A 332 3.08 -1.54 -11.34
CA TYR A 332 3.21 -2.85 -10.66
C TYR A 332 4.68 -3.20 -10.38
N CYS A 333 5.57 -2.98 -11.35
CA CYS A 333 7.01 -3.19 -11.15
C CYS A 333 7.58 -2.26 -10.08
N LEU A 334 7.14 -0.99 -10.04
CA LEU A 334 7.53 -0.04 -9.00
C LEU A 334 7.00 -0.45 -7.61
N ALA A 335 5.77 -0.98 -7.53
CA ALA A 335 5.23 -1.50 -6.27
C ALA A 335 6.08 -2.66 -5.73
N PHE A 336 6.48 -3.59 -6.61
CA PHE A 336 7.32 -4.72 -6.27
C PHE A 336 8.72 -4.27 -5.82
N THR A 337 9.43 -3.49 -6.64
CA THR A 337 10.80 -3.05 -6.34
C THR A 337 10.88 -2.16 -5.09
N HIS A 338 9.88 -1.28 -4.90
CA HIS A 338 9.76 -0.47 -3.69
C HIS A 338 9.58 -1.34 -2.45
N ALA A 339 8.62 -2.27 -2.46
CA ALA A 339 8.34 -3.14 -1.32
C ALA A 339 9.53 -4.06 -1.00
N PHE A 340 10.18 -4.59 -2.05
CA PHE A 340 11.38 -5.38 -1.91
C PHE A 340 12.50 -4.61 -1.20
N THR A 341 12.80 -3.39 -1.64
CA THR A 341 13.86 -2.57 -1.05
C THR A 341 13.49 -2.09 0.35
N PHE A 342 12.23 -1.66 0.57
CA PHE A 342 11.74 -1.21 1.87
C PHE A 342 11.91 -2.26 2.97
N MET A 343 11.63 -3.54 2.67
CA MET A 343 11.81 -4.63 3.63
C MET A 343 13.27 -4.85 4.04
N GLY A 344 14.21 -4.49 3.17
CA GLY A 344 15.63 -4.51 3.48
C GLY A 344 16.00 -3.67 4.71
N ALA A 345 15.33 -2.52 4.90
CA ALA A 345 15.52 -1.72 6.11
C ALA A 345 14.59 -2.18 7.25
N SER A 346 13.30 -2.29 6.99
CA SER A 346 12.31 -2.58 8.04
C SER A 346 12.55 -3.89 8.78
N TYR A 347 13.01 -4.93 8.07
CA TYR A 347 13.20 -6.26 8.63
C TYR A 347 14.64 -6.49 9.12
N TRP A 348 15.65 -5.99 8.39
CA TRP A 348 17.05 -6.33 8.68
C TRP A 348 17.79 -5.30 9.51
N LEU A 349 17.38 -4.03 9.57
CA LEU A 349 18.00 -3.06 10.50
C LEU A 349 17.80 -3.43 11.97
N PRO A 350 16.62 -3.93 12.43
CA PRO A 350 16.49 -4.43 13.79
C PRO A 350 17.48 -5.56 14.12
N LEU A 351 17.76 -6.46 13.18
CA LEU A 351 18.77 -7.51 13.36
C LEU A 351 20.18 -6.90 13.52
N TYR A 352 20.52 -5.88 12.72
CA TYR A 352 21.78 -5.15 12.88
C TYR A 352 21.91 -4.53 14.28
N PHE A 353 20.85 -3.88 14.76
CA PHE A 353 20.88 -3.25 16.09
C PHE A 353 21.02 -4.27 17.21
N GLN A 354 20.37 -5.41 17.10
CA GLN A 354 20.43 -6.45 18.13
C GLN A 354 21.75 -7.24 18.08
N ALA A 355 22.14 -7.74 16.92
CA ALA A 355 23.33 -8.58 16.78
C ALA A 355 24.64 -7.78 16.83
N VAL A 356 24.71 -6.67 16.12
CA VAL A 356 25.97 -5.91 15.98
C VAL A 356 26.12 -4.86 17.07
N LEU A 357 25.04 -4.12 17.40
CA LEU A 357 25.08 -3.06 18.41
C LEU A 357 24.63 -3.51 19.82
N ARG A 358 24.26 -4.78 20.01
CA ARG A 358 23.82 -5.35 21.28
C ARG A 358 22.58 -4.67 21.88
N ALA A 359 21.72 -4.11 21.05
CA ALA A 359 20.50 -3.50 21.51
C ALA A 359 19.50 -4.56 21.96
N SER A 360 18.75 -4.29 23.03
CA SER A 360 17.57 -5.08 23.36
C SER A 360 16.52 -4.98 22.25
N SER A 361 15.58 -5.93 22.19
CA SER A 361 14.49 -5.91 21.22
C SER A 361 13.70 -4.59 21.25
N LEU A 362 13.46 -4.04 22.44
CA LEU A 362 12.82 -2.73 22.62
C LEU A 362 13.67 -1.59 22.02
N MET A 363 14.97 -1.54 22.38
CA MET A 363 15.88 -0.50 21.91
C MET A 363 16.11 -0.58 20.41
N SER A 364 16.08 -1.77 19.82
CA SER A 364 16.19 -1.95 18.38
C SER A 364 15.01 -1.29 17.64
N GLY A 365 13.80 -1.36 18.21
CA GLY A 365 12.63 -0.62 17.72
C GLY A 365 12.80 0.90 17.85
N VAL A 366 13.36 1.39 18.97
CA VAL A 366 13.67 2.82 19.18
C VAL A 366 14.72 3.31 18.18
N TYR A 367 15.74 2.52 17.91
CA TYR A 367 16.79 2.88 16.94
C TYR A 367 16.28 2.92 15.49
N LEU A 368 15.15 2.29 15.19
CA LEU A 368 14.49 2.35 13.88
C LEU A 368 13.64 3.63 13.69
N LEU A 369 13.35 4.39 14.75
CA LEU A 369 12.48 5.57 14.69
C LEU A 369 12.94 6.63 13.66
N PRO A 370 14.23 6.96 13.49
CA PRO A 370 14.65 7.93 12.49
C PRO A 370 14.20 7.56 11.07
N PHE A 371 14.25 6.28 10.71
CA PHE A 371 13.78 5.76 9.43
C PHE A 371 12.26 5.89 9.29
N VAL A 372 11.53 5.43 10.30
CA VAL A 372 10.05 5.37 10.24
C VAL A 372 9.43 6.76 10.30
N LEU A 373 9.94 7.65 11.16
CA LEU A 373 9.41 9.01 11.28
C LEU A 373 9.65 9.83 10.02
N SER A 374 10.85 9.75 9.43
CA SER A 374 11.18 10.44 8.18
C SER A 374 10.32 9.93 7.01
N LEU A 375 10.14 8.60 6.90
CA LEU A 375 9.26 7.97 5.92
C LEU A 375 7.81 8.44 6.08
N SER A 376 7.27 8.45 7.31
CA SER A 376 5.91 8.87 7.61
C SER A 376 5.65 10.32 7.19
N PHE A 377 6.56 11.20 7.61
CA PHE A 377 6.46 12.62 7.31
C PHE A 377 6.50 12.89 5.80
N ILE A 378 7.46 12.31 5.10
CA ILE A 378 7.63 12.52 3.65
C ILE A 378 6.51 11.86 2.84
N SER A 379 5.94 10.74 3.29
CA SER A 379 4.75 10.15 2.66
C SER A 379 3.59 11.13 2.65
N ALA A 380 3.31 11.79 3.78
CA ALA A 380 2.27 12.81 3.87
C ALA A 380 2.58 14.04 3.00
N VAL A 381 3.83 14.53 3.05
CA VAL A 381 4.29 15.67 2.22
C VAL A 381 4.14 15.36 0.74
N SER A 382 4.53 14.17 0.28
CA SER A 382 4.43 13.77 -1.12
C SER A 382 2.97 13.74 -1.59
N GLY A 383 2.04 13.28 -0.75
CA GLY A 383 0.60 13.34 -1.02
C GLY A 383 0.08 14.77 -1.19
N ILE A 384 0.52 15.70 -0.34
CA ILE A 384 0.18 17.14 -0.45
C ILE A 384 0.77 17.74 -1.75
N VAL A 385 2.02 17.41 -2.07
CA VAL A 385 2.68 17.86 -3.31
C VAL A 385 1.88 17.40 -4.52
N ILE A 386 1.49 16.13 -4.60
CA ILE A 386 0.67 15.59 -5.70
C ILE A 386 -0.68 16.31 -5.78
N LYS A 387 -1.35 16.53 -4.65
CA LYS A 387 -2.61 17.29 -4.61
C LYS A 387 -2.44 18.71 -5.17
N LYS A 388 -1.38 19.43 -4.78
CA LYS A 388 -1.15 20.81 -5.21
C LYS A 388 -0.71 20.90 -6.67
N THR A 389 0.25 20.08 -7.08
CA THR A 389 0.88 20.15 -8.42
C THR A 389 0.15 19.33 -9.48
N GLY A 390 -0.51 18.23 -9.08
CA GLY A 390 -1.03 17.21 -9.99
C GLY A 390 0.05 16.32 -10.61
N ASN A 391 1.29 16.42 -10.13
CA ASN A 391 2.43 15.67 -10.67
C ASN A 391 2.81 14.54 -9.70
N TYR A 392 2.70 13.29 -10.15
CA TYR A 392 3.11 12.10 -9.40
C TYR A 392 4.48 11.57 -9.83
N LYS A 393 4.95 11.92 -11.04
CA LYS A 393 6.23 11.44 -11.57
C LYS A 393 7.41 11.95 -10.75
N ILE A 394 7.41 13.24 -10.37
CA ILE A 394 8.50 13.83 -9.58
C ILE A 394 8.66 13.11 -8.24
N PRO A 395 7.62 12.95 -7.40
CA PRO A 395 7.73 12.18 -6.15
C PRO A 395 8.22 10.74 -6.37
N ILE A 396 7.77 10.05 -7.42
CA ILE A 396 8.22 8.69 -7.71
C ILE A 396 9.72 8.67 -7.99
N SER A 397 10.19 9.45 -8.97
CA SER A 397 11.59 9.38 -9.41
C SER A 397 12.56 9.95 -8.37
N SER A 398 12.23 11.08 -7.71
CA SER A 398 13.04 11.62 -6.62
C SER A 398 13.08 10.70 -5.41
N GLY A 399 11.94 10.06 -5.09
CA GLY A 399 11.87 9.07 -4.02
C GLY A 399 12.79 7.87 -4.27
N PHE A 400 12.76 7.27 -5.46
CA PHE A 400 13.67 6.18 -5.80
C PHE A 400 15.13 6.61 -5.81
N LEU A 401 15.45 7.81 -6.32
CA LEU A 401 16.82 8.35 -6.30
C LEU A 401 17.37 8.44 -4.88
N ILE A 402 16.60 9.05 -3.97
CA ILE A 402 17.00 9.21 -2.57
C ILE A 402 17.01 7.85 -1.86
N MET A 403 16.10 6.92 -2.21
CA MET A 403 16.07 5.56 -1.66
C MET A 403 17.34 4.79 -2.01
N VAL A 404 17.80 4.85 -3.28
CA VAL A 404 19.07 4.25 -3.71
C VAL A 404 20.24 4.83 -2.93
N LEU A 405 20.28 6.16 -2.76
CA LEU A 405 21.30 6.81 -1.95
C LEU A 405 21.26 6.31 -0.49
N GLY A 406 20.09 6.29 0.15
CA GLY A 406 19.96 5.89 1.56
C GLY A 406 20.35 4.43 1.80
N PHE A 407 19.91 3.51 0.94
CA PHE A 407 20.29 2.09 1.03
C PHE A 407 21.76 1.86 0.66
N GLY A 408 22.29 2.62 -0.29
CA GLY A 408 23.72 2.63 -0.60
C GLY A 408 24.58 3.07 0.59
N LEU A 409 24.13 4.07 1.35
CA LEU A 409 24.81 4.51 2.58
C LEU A 409 24.78 3.43 3.69
N PHE A 410 23.74 2.58 3.76
CA PHE A 410 23.74 1.46 4.71
C PHE A 410 24.90 0.48 4.51
N VAL A 411 25.50 0.42 3.32
CA VAL A 411 26.71 -0.37 3.03
C VAL A 411 27.93 0.10 3.85
N ASP A 412 27.89 1.33 4.40
CA ASP A 412 28.96 1.95 5.20
C ASP A 412 28.64 2.12 6.69
N LEU A 413 27.61 1.41 7.22
CA LEU A 413 27.26 1.51 8.66
C LEU A 413 28.39 1.04 9.60
N GLY A 414 29.06 -0.07 9.27
CA GLY A 414 30.17 -0.61 10.03
C GLY A 414 29.79 -1.53 11.20
N PRO A 415 30.77 -2.26 11.78
CA PRO A 415 30.56 -3.18 12.90
C PRO A 415 30.53 -2.48 14.28
N ARG A 416 30.88 -1.19 14.33
CA ARG A 416 30.87 -0.35 15.54
C ARG A 416 29.84 0.75 15.44
N ALA A 417 29.23 1.10 16.58
CA ALA A 417 28.22 2.17 16.63
C ALA A 417 28.80 3.52 16.21
N ASN A 418 28.25 4.08 15.14
CA ASN A 418 28.43 5.48 14.76
C ASN A 418 27.04 6.12 14.65
N TRP A 419 26.59 6.74 15.72
CA TRP A 419 25.24 7.27 15.83
C TRP A 419 24.91 8.31 14.78
N ALA A 420 25.88 9.13 14.36
CA ALA A 420 25.66 10.10 13.29
C ALA A 420 25.33 9.39 11.97
N LYS A 421 26.11 8.37 11.58
CA LYS A 421 25.82 7.56 10.38
C LYS A 421 24.49 6.84 10.50
N ILE A 422 24.26 6.16 11.64
CA ILE A 422 23.03 5.38 11.89
C ILE A 422 21.78 6.25 11.73
N ILE A 423 21.76 7.43 12.32
CA ILE A 423 20.60 8.33 12.29
C ILE A 423 20.44 8.98 10.92
N ILE A 424 21.52 9.57 10.36
CA ILE A 424 21.45 10.32 9.09
C ILE A 424 21.12 9.38 7.93
N PHE A 425 21.72 8.18 7.86
CA PHE A 425 21.47 7.24 6.78
C PHE A 425 20.03 6.72 6.81
N GLN A 426 19.47 6.47 7.99
CA GLN A 426 18.08 6.11 8.16
C GLN A 426 17.12 7.23 7.71
N ILE A 427 17.42 8.47 8.07
CA ILE A 427 16.61 9.62 7.65
C ILE A 427 16.61 9.73 6.13
N ILE A 428 17.78 9.64 5.48
CA ILE A 428 17.88 9.69 4.01
C ILE A 428 17.10 8.54 3.38
N ALA A 429 17.26 7.31 3.87
CA ALA A 429 16.54 6.15 3.37
C ALA A 429 15.03 6.30 3.53
N GLY A 430 14.54 6.79 4.68
CA GLY A 430 13.13 7.03 4.94
C GLY A 430 12.55 8.12 4.04
N ILE A 431 13.29 9.22 3.79
CA ILE A 431 12.90 10.26 2.82
C ILE A 431 12.74 9.66 1.41
N GLY A 432 13.59 8.71 1.03
CA GLY A 432 13.51 8.04 -0.26
C GLY A 432 12.33 7.08 -0.38
N VAL A 433 12.04 6.33 0.67
CA VAL A 433 10.95 5.32 0.70
C VAL A 433 9.57 5.99 0.72
N GLY A 434 9.38 7.06 1.50
CA GLY A 434 8.08 7.68 1.78
C GLY A 434 7.24 7.99 0.53
N PRO A 435 7.74 8.70 -0.48
CA PRO A 435 6.98 9.07 -1.67
C PRO A 435 6.44 7.87 -2.44
N ASN A 436 7.18 6.75 -2.46
CA ASN A 436 6.86 5.57 -3.26
C ASN A 436 5.85 4.62 -2.61
N PHE A 437 5.39 4.91 -1.39
CA PHE A 437 4.34 4.12 -0.76
C PHE A 437 3.03 4.16 -1.55
N GLN A 438 2.64 5.33 -2.05
CA GLN A 438 1.33 5.51 -2.67
C GLN A 438 1.39 6.19 -4.06
N SER A 439 2.46 6.89 -4.41
CA SER A 439 2.53 7.59 -5.70
C SER A 439 2.45 6.66 -6.92
N PRO A 440 3.05 5.44 -6.91
CA PRO A 440 2.87 4.49 -8.00
C PRO A 440 1.43 4.00 -8.15
N LEU A 441 0.64 3.94 -7.05
CA LEU A 441 -0.78 3.61 -7.12
C LEU A 441 -1.58 4.70 -7.82
N ILE A 442 -1.23 5.98 -7.61
CA ILE A 442 -1.85 7.10 -8.34
C ILE A 442 -1.51 7.02 -9.83
N ALA A 443 -0.26 6.70 -10.16
CA ALA A 443 0.17 6.50 -11.55
C ALA A 443 -0.60 5.35 -12.22
N LEU A 444 -0.86 4.25 -11.50
CA LEU A 444 -1.68 3.14 -11.97
C LEU A 444 -3.11 3.60 -12.26
N GLN A 445 -3.77 4.19 -11.26
CA GLN A 445 -5.18 4.57 -11.33
C GLN A 445 -5.46 5.69 -12.34
N SER A 446 -4.46 6.51 -12.68
CA SER A 446 -4.63 7.59 -13.68
C SER A 446 -4.80 7.09 -15.13
N ASN A 447 -4.52 5.82 -15.38
CA ASN A 447 -4.58 5.20 -16.72
C ASN A 447 -5.63 4.08 -16.82
N ILE A 448 -6.46 3.93 -15.79
CA ILE A 448 -7.42 2.82 -15.68
C ILE A 448 -8.83 3.36 -15.61
N GLU A 449 -9.76 2.66 -16.25
CA GLU A 449 -11.17 2.98 -16.18
C GLU A 449 -11.72 2.84 -14.75
N PRO A 450 -12.67 3.67 -14.33
CA PRO A 450 -13.25 3.64 -12.98
C PRO A 450 -13.73 2.24 -12.56
N ARG A 451 -14.29 1.45 -13.50
CA ARG A 451 -14.78 0.08 -13.24
C ARG A 451 -13.71 -0.90 -12.82
N ASP A 452 -12.44 -0.65 -13.18
CA ASP A 452 -11.32 -1.55 -12.92
C ASP A 452 -10.43 -1.11 -11.75
N ILE A 453 -10.73 0.01 -11.12
CA ILE A 453 -9.93 0.57 -10.01
C ILE A 453 -9.81 -0.44 -8.86
N GLY A 454 -10.87 -1.16 -8.52
CA GLY A 454 -10.86 -2.18 -7.48
C GLY A 454 -9.88 -3.32 -7.79
N SER A 455 -10.04 -3.96 -8.94
CA SER A 455 -9.17 -5.04 -9.40
C SER A 455 -7.72 -4.58 -9.60
N ALA A 456 -7.50 -3.37 -10.16
CA ALA A 456 -6.16 -2.80 -10.32
C ALA A 456 -5.47 -2.52 -8.99
N THR A 457 -6.18 -1.93 -8.02
CA THR A 457 -5.64 -1.61 -6.70
C THR A 457 -5.31 -2.89 -5.92
N SER A 458 -6.14 -3.92 -6.01
CA SER A 458 -5.88 -5.22 -5.39
C SER A 458 -4.68 -5.93 -6.03
N SER A 459 -4.56 -5.91 -7.36
CA SER A 459 -3.40 -6.45 -8.07
C SER A 459 -2.12 -5.69 -7.70
N PHE A 460 -2.19 -4.37 -7.48
CA PHE A 460 -1.09 -3.55 -6.98
C PHE A 460 -0.67 -3.98 -5.56
N GLY A 461 -1.66 -4.19 -4.68
CA GLY A 461 -1.43 -4.73 -3.33
C GLY A 461 -0.77 -6.10 -3.37
N PHE A 462 -1.20 -6.98 -4.28
CA PHE A 462 -0.61 -8.30 -4.48
C PHE A 462 0.85 -8.22 -4.96
N ALA A 463 1.15 -7.39 -5.97
CA ALA A 463 2.52 -7.19 -6.44
C ALA A 463 3.45 -6.66 -5.32
N ARG A 464 2.94 -5.73 -4.50
CA ARG A 464 3.64 -5.24 -3.30
C ARG A 464 3.91 -6.36 -2.30
N GLN A 465 2.90 -7.19 -2.02
CA GLN A 465 3.03 -8.29 -1.06
C GLN A 465 4.02 -9.36 -1.53
N MET A 466 4.04 -9.67 -2.84
CA MET A 466 5.05 -10.52 -3.45
C MET A 466 6.47 -9.96 -3.25
N GLY A 467 6.65 -8.65 -3.52
CA GLY A 467 7.92 -7.96 -3.27
C GLY A 467 8.38 -8.07 -1.82
N THR A 468 7.47 -7.86 -0.87
CA THR A 468 7.71 -7.99 0.57
C THR A 468 8.19 -9.40 0.94
N SER A 469 7.43 -10.43 0.55
CA SER A 469 7.71 -11.82 0.93
C SER A 469 9.02 -12.34 0.30
N ILE A 470 9.23 -12.08 -0.98
CA ILE A 470 10.46 -12.48 -1.68
C ILE A 470 11.69 -11.76 -1.11
N SER A 471 11.54 -10.49 -0.72
CA SER A 471 12.63 -9.69 -0.11
C SER A 471 13.19 -10.33 1.16
N VAL A 472 12.31 -10.77 2.06
CA VAL A 472 12.72 -11.41 3.33
C VAL A 472 13.52 -12.68 3.07
N VAL A 473 13.01 -13.53 2.14
CA VAL A 473 13.68 -14.79 1.78
C VAL A 473 15.03 -14.53 1.11
N VAL A 474 15.08 -13.63 0.13
CA VAL A 474 16.33 -13.30 -0.59
C VAL A 474 17.36 -12.73 0.38
N GLY A 475 16.96 -11.84 1.29
CA GLY A 475 17.83 -11.32 2.34
C GLY A 475 18.39 -12.43 3.24
N GLY A 476 17.53 -13.36 3.69
CA GLY A 476 17.95 -14.52 4.49
C GLY A 476 18.93 -15.43 3.76
N VAL A 477 18.68 -15.73 2.48
CA VAL A 477 19.58 -16.54 1.65
C VAL A 477 20.95 -15.88 1.50
N ILE A 478 20.99 -14.58 1.20
CA ILE A 478 22.25 -13.85 1.07
C ILE A 478 23.01 -13.86 2.39
N PHE A 479 22.30 -13.57 3.48
CA PHE A 479 22.87 -13.55 4.83
C PHE A 479 23.48 -14.90 5.20
N ASN A 480 22.72 -15.99 5.05
CA ASN A 480 23.19 -17.35 5.40
C ASN A 480 24.38 -17.80 4.53
N ASN A 481 24.34 -17.49 3.21
CA ASN A 481 25.45 -17.84 2.32
C ASN A 481 26.73 -17.04 2.66
N GLU A 482 26.62 -15.75 2.99
CA GLU A 482 27.78 -14.96 3.39
C GLU A 482 28.35 -15.40 4.75
N MET A 483 27.50 -15.79 5.69
CA MET A 483 27.95 -16.39 6.94
C MET A 483 28.65 -17.74 6.70
N GLY A 484 28.10 -18.58 5.82
CA GLY A 484 28.72 -19.84 5.40
C GLY A 484 30.09 -19.66 4.74
N ARG A 485 30.27 -18.63 3.89
CA ARG A 485 31.57 -18.29 3.30
C ARG A 485 32.63 -17.93 4.35
N GLN A 486 32.23 -17.43 5.51
CA GLN A 486 33.12 -17.05 6.61
C GLN A 486 33.37 -18.18 7.60
N GLN A 487 32.71 -19.35 7.45
CA GLN A 487 32.79 -20.47 8.39
C GLN A 487 34.23 -20.89 8.68
N GLY A 488 35.08 -21.07 7.65
CA GLY A 488 36.48 -21.48 7.85
C GLY A 488 37.33 -20.43 8.59
N THR A 489 36.99 -19.16 8.50
CA THR A 489 37.64 -18.08 9.27
C THR A 489 37.13 -18.10 10.72
N LEU A 490 35.82 -18.21 10.92
CA LEU A 490 35.20 -18.27 12.23
C LEU A 490 35.66 -19.51 13.02
N GLN A 491 35.84 -20.67 12.37
CA GLN A 491 36.35 -21.87 13.00
C GLN A 491 37.79 -21.72 13.52
N ARG A 492 38.61 -20.97 12.78
CA ARG A 492 40.00 -20.70 13.20
C ARG A 492 40.09 -19.71 14.35
N GLU A 493 39.23 -18.70 14.36
CA GLU A 493 39.28 -17.58 15.29
C GLU A 493 38.45 -17.83 16.57
N LEU A 494 37.29 -18.49 16.46
CA LEU A 494 36.32 -18.70 17.54
C LEU A 494 36.20 -20.16 17.97
N GLY A 495 36.85 -21.10 17.27
CA GLY A 495 36.68 -22.53 17.44
C GLY A 495 35.43 -23.11 16.75
N PRO A 496 35.37 -24.45 16.57
CA PRO A 496 34.33 -25.09 15.75
C PRO A 496 32.92 -24.95 16.34
N GLU A 497 32.78 -25.11 17.66
CA GLU A 497 31.47 -25.07 18.31
C GLU A 497 30.76 -23.72 18.14
N LEU A 498 31.47 -22.62 18.33
CA LEU A 498 30.91 -21.28 18.20
C LEU A 498 30.71 -20.90 16.74
N ALA A 499 31.60 -21.30 15.83
CA ALA A 499 31.47 -21.08 14.41
C ALA A 499 30.25 -21.79 13.83
N ASP A 500 29.95 -23.01 14.23
CA ASP A 500 28.77 -23.76 13.76
C ASP A 500 27.45 -23.14 14.25
N LEU A 501 27.44 -22.52 15.43
CA LEU A 501 26.29 -21.73 15.91
C LEU A 501 26.07 -20.44 15.13
N LEU A 502 27.13 -19.85 14.59
CA LEU A 502 27.11 -18.57 13.87
C LEU A 502 26.92 -18.73 12.36
N THR A 503 26.94 -19.95 11.84
CA THR A 503 26.84 -20.23 10.39
C THR A 503 25.59 -21.03 10.06
N GLY A 504 25.18 -20.99 8.79
CA GLY A 504 24.01 -21.72 8.30
C GLY A 504 22.67 -21.09 8.69
N ALA A 505 21.61 -21.89 8.63
CA ALA A 505 20.23 -21.47 8.84
C ALA A 505 19.93 -20.91 10.25
N ASN A 506 20.79 -21.20 11.21
CA ASN A 506 20.63 -20.80 12.61
C ASN A 506 21.29 -19.45 12.94
N ALA A 507 22.10 -18.89 12.05
CA ALA A 507 22.89 -17.69 12.32
C ALA A 507 22.03 -16.50 12.75
N ALA A 508 20.95 -16.24 12.04
CA ALA A 508 20.01 -15.16 12.38
C ALA A 508 19.18 -15.45 13.66
N GLY A 509 19.02 -16.70 14.04
CA GLY A 509 18.31 -17.11 15.27
C GLY A 509 19.14 -16.98 16.55
N ASN A 510 20.48 -16.90 16.44
CA ASN A 510 21.39 -16.88 17.58
C ASN A 510 21.83 -15.44 17.98
N VAL A 511 21.01 -14.44 17.69
CA VAL A 511 21.31 -13.01 17.98
C VAL A 511 21.67 -12.76 19.45
N GLU A 512 20.93 -13.36 20.37
CA GLU A 512 21.17 -13.17 21.81
C GLU A 512 22.54 -13.74 22.24
N ARG A 513 22.94 -14.88 21.65
CA ARG A 513 24.24 -15.48 21.91
C ARG A 513 25.38 -14.58 21.43
N ILE A 514 25.22 -13.99 20.23
CA ILE A 514 26.21 -13.06 19.66
C ILE A 514 26.30 -11.78 20.48
N ALA A 515 25.15 -11.26 20.90
CA ALA A 515 25.10 -10.07 21.75
C ALA A 515 25.77 -10.29 23.11
N SER A 516 25.78 -11.52 23.62
CA SER A 516 26.41 -11.87 24.89
C SER A 516 27.92 -12.07 24.79
N LEU A 517 28.49 -12.29 23.59
CA LEU A 517 29.93 -12.44 23.39
C LEU A 517 30.68 -11.13 23.70
N THR A 518 31.72 -11.23 24.53
CA THR A 518 32.56 -10.10 24.96
C THR A 518 33.99 -10.24 24.45
N GLY A 519 34.77 -9.19 24.49
CA GLY A 519 36.17 -9.19 24.05
C GLY A 519 36.34 -9.40 22.54
N GLU A 520 37.45 -10.02 22.17
CA GLU A 520 37.88 -10.24 20.80
C GLU A 520 36.91 -11.15 20.02
N ASP A 521 36.43 -12.22 20.63
CA ASP A 521 35.46 -13.16 20.05
C ASP A 521 34.17 -12.44 19.63
N GLY A 522 33.71 -11.54 20.49
CA GLY A 522 32.55 -10.72 20.19
C GLY A 522 32.78 -9.76 19.01
N ASP A 523 33.97 -9.17 18.88
CA ASP A 523 34.29 -8.27 17.77
C ASP A 523 34.40 -9.04 16.44
N ILE A 524 34.98 -10.24 16.46
CA ILE A 524 35.05 -11.14 15.30
C ILE A 524 33.65 -11.54 14.82
N ALA A 525 32.79 -12.02 15.75
CA ALA A 525 31.42 -12.43 15.44
C ALA A 525 30.60 -11.27 14.86
N ARG A 526 30.64 -10.09 15.49
CA ARG A 526 29.94 -8.87 15.00
C ARG A 526 30.47 -8.41 13.65
N GLY A 527 31.78 -8.48 13.43
CA GLY A 527 32.42 -8.19 12.16
C GLY A 527 31.94 -9.11 11.04
N ALA A 528 31.78 -10.40 11.32
CA ALA A 528 31.25 -11.37 10.37
C ALA A 528 29.78 -11.09 10.03
N PHE A 529 28.95 -10.84 11.02
CA PHE A 529 27.55 -10.44 10.82
C PHE A 529 27.42 -9.17 9.98
N TRP A 530 28.22 -8.16 10.29
CA TRP A 530 28.22 -6.93 9.53
C TRP A 530 28.61 -7.16 8.06
N ARG A 531 29.65 -7.96 7.77
CA ARG A 531 30.03 -8.28 6.39
C ARG A 531 28.90 -8.97 5.62
N ALA A 532 28.18 -9.89 6.24
CA ALA A 532 27.04 -10.57 5.64
C ALA A 532 25.90 -9.58 5.34
N MET A 533 25.57 -8.70 6.29
CA MET A 533 24.54 -7.67 6.09
C MET A 533 24.94 -6.62 5.05
N ARG A 534 26.21 -6.28 4.96
CA ARG A 534 26.72 -5.36 3.95
C ARG A 534 26.45 -5.86 2.53
N THR A 535 26.72 -7.15 2.25
CA THR A 535 26.42 -7.78 0.95
C THR A 535 24.91 -7.73 0.66
N MET A 536 24.09 -7.98 1.66
CA MET A 536 22.64 -7.89 1.54
C MET A 536 22.17 -6.47 1.19
N TYR A 537 22.70 -5.42 1.84
CA TYR A 537 22.35 -4.02 1.53
C TYR A 537 22.80 -3.61 0.12
N ILE A 538 23.88 -4.15 -0.42
CA ILE A 538 24.27 -3.95 -1.82
C ILE A 538 23.15 -4.46 -2.75
N VAL A 539 22.62 -5.66 -2.52
CA VAL A 539 21.54 -6.23 -3.34
C VAL A 539 20.26 -5.38 -3.23
N TYR A 540 19.88 -4.94 -2.05
CA TYR A 540 18.73 -4.04 -1.89
C TYR A 540 18.92 -2.70 -2.61
N THR A 541 20.14 -2.17 -2.61
CA THR A 541 20.48 -0.96 -3.37
C THR A 541 20.33 -1.18 -4.88
N CYS A 542 20.76 -2.34 -5.40
CA CYS A 542 20.58 -2.71 -6.81
C CYS A 542 19.08 -2.81 -7.19
N PHE A 543 18.24 -3.38 -6.33
CA PHE A 543 16.78 -3.41 -6.56
C PHE A 543 16.17 -2.01 -6.50
N GLY A 544 16.63 -1.14 -5.59
CA GLY A 544 16.26 0.27 -5.57
C GLY A 544 16.65 0.99 -6.86
N ALA A 545 17.86 0.73 -7.38
CA ALA A 545 18.36 1.29 -8.64
C ALA A 545 17.53 0.79 -9.84
N LEU A 546 17.13 -0.49 -9.87
CA LEU A 546 16.19 -1.01 -10.85
C LEU A 546 14.86 -0.23 -10.81
N GLY A 547 14.32 0.01 -9.60
CA GLY A 547 13.13 0.83 -9.42
C GLY A 547 13.32 2.27 -9.93
N LEU A 548 14.48 2.89 -9.70
CA LEU A 548 14.82 4.20 -10.25
C LEU A 548 14.79 4.18 -11.78
N ILE A 549 15.44 3.22 -12.41
CA ILE A 549 15.44 3.07 -13.88
C ILE A 549 14.01 2.93 -14.39
N ILE A 550 13.19 2.06 -13.78
CA ILE A 550 11.78 1.87 -14.16
C ILE A 550 11.00 3.19 -14.02
N SER A 551 11.26 3.97 -12.96
CA SER A 551 10.57 5.23 -12.67
C SER A 551 10.74 6.29 -13.77
N LEU A 552 11.90 6.31 -14.45
CA LEU A 552 12.19 7.26 -15.52
C LEU A 552 11.26 7.07 -16.73
N PHE A 553 10.81 5.84 -16.95
CA PHE A 553 9.92 5.49 -18.05
C PHE A 553 8.44 5.76 -17.76
N VAL A 554 8.06 6.13 -16.55
CA VAL A 554 6.69 6.51 -16.20
C VAL A 554 6.32 7.81 -16.90
N LYS A 555 5.19 7.82 -17.60
CA LYS A 555 4.64 9.02 -18.23
C LYS A 555 3.71 9.73 -17.25
N GLN A 556 3.84 11.04 -17.15
CA GLN A 556 2.92 11.90 -16.38
C GLN A 556 1.61 12.07 -17.15
N VAL A 557 0.50 11.85 -16.47
CA VAL A 557 -0.86 12.14 -16.97
C VAL A 557 -1.47 13.24 -16.09
N LYS A 558 -2.24 14.14 -16.71
CA LYS A 558 -2.91 15.22 -15.98
C LYS A 558 -4.01 14.63 -15.09
N LEU A 559 -3.88 14.85 -13.79
CA LEU A 559 -4.85 14.35 -12.82
C LEU A 559 -6.12 15.22 -12.83
N SER A 560 -7.28 14.57 -13.04
CA SER A 560 -8.59 15.24 -13.01
C SER A 560 -8.90 15.81 -11.63
N LYS A 561 -9.50 16.99 -11.60
CA LYS A 561 -10.08 17.59 -10.40
C LYS A 561 -11.55 17.20 -10.21
N SER A 562 -12.23 16.81 -11.28
CA SER A 562 -13.61 16.33 -11.23
C SER A 562 -13.64 14.93 -10.61
N HIS A 563 -14.67 14.65 -9.85
CA HIS A 563 -14.94 13.34 -9.27
C HIS A 563 -16.11 12.72 -10.03
N THR A 564 -15.90 11.49 -10.48
CA THR A 564 -16.98 10.66 -11.03
C THR A 564 -17.17 9.50 -10.08
N GLU A 565 -18.32 9.42 -9.42
CA GLU A 565 -18.63 8.32 -8.52
C GLU A 565 -18.81 7.04 -9.34
N HIS A 566 -18.03 6.00 -8.98
CA HIS A 566 -18.16 4.70 -9.61
C HIS A 566 -19.29 3.91 -8.95
N LYS A 567 -20.30 3.53 -9.74
CA LYS A 567 -21.38 2.64 -9.30
C LYS A 567 -20.88 1.20 -9.35
N THR A 568 -20.68 0.58 -8.17
CA THR A 568 -20.34 -0.84 -8.03
C THR A 568 -21.53 -1.74 -8.31
N GLY A 569 -21.31 -3.05 -8.52
CA GLY A 569 -22.35 -4.06 -8.71
C GLY A 569 -22.28 -4.78 -10.05
N LEU A 570 -23.03 -5.87 -10.20
CA LEU A 570 -23.03 -6.71 -11.41
C LEU A 570 -23.36 -5.95 -12.69
N LYS A 571 -24.23 -4.93 -12.61
CA LYS A 571 -24.62 -4.11 -13.76
C LYS A 571 -23.46 -3.26 -14.31
N SER A 572 -22.46 -2.93 -13.48
CA SER A 572 -21.28 -2.19 -13.89
C SER A 572 -20.14 -3.10 -14.40
N LEU A 573 -20.22 -4.39 -14.07
CA LEU A 573 -19.27 -5.41 -14.51
C LEU A 573 -19.76 -5.95 -15.86
N LYS A 574 -19.11 -5.56 -16.95
CA LYS A 574 -19.39 -6.17 -18.26
C LYS A 574 -18.77 -7.56 -18.32
N PRO A 575 -19.57 -8.61 -18.72
CA PRO A 575 -19.02 -9.92 -19.03
C PRO A 575 -17.97 -9.80 -20.15
N ARG A 576 -17.03 -10.71 -20.19
CA ARG A 576 -16.01 -10.75 -21.24
C ARG A 576 -16.59 -10.88 -22.64
N ASP A 577 -17.70 -11.61 -22.79
CA ASP A 577 -18.37 -11.86 -24.06
C ASP A 577 -18.91 -10.57 -24.70
N ASP A 578 -19.16 -9.51 -23.91
CA ASP A 578 -19.61 -8.21 -24.37
C ASP A 578 -18.44 -7.26 -24.74
N GLU A 579 -17.19 -7.70 -24.64
CA GLU A 579 -15.97 -6.93 -24.93
C GLU A 579 -15.43 -7.18 -26.34
N GLN A 580 -16.20 -7.76 -27.27
CA GLN A 580 -15.80 -7.83 -28.67
C GLN A 580 -15.55 -6.43 -29.22
N PRO A 581 -14.47 -6.22 -29.98
CA PRO A 581 -14.19 -4.91 -30.57
C PRO A 581 -15.39 -4.52 -31.45
N GLN A 582 -16.06 -3.43 -31.13
CA GLN A 582 -16.96 -2.82 -32.10
C GLN A 582 -16.11 -2.38 -33.29
N PRO A 583 -16.32 -2.96 -34.49
CA PRO A 583 -15.62 -2.51 -35.67
C PRO A 583 -16.11 -1.08 -35.97
N GLY A 584 -15.28 -0.08 -35.70
CA GLY A 584 -15.58 1.28 -36.13
C GLY A 584 -15.24 2.44 -35.17
N ARG A 585 -14.46 2.25 -34.09
CA ARG A 585 -14.10 3.37 -33.21
C ARG A 585 -12.63 3.77 -33.24
N GLU A 586 -11.88 3.32 -34.20
CA GLU A 586 -10.45 3.63 -34.36
C GLU A 586 -10.15 4.66 -35.47
N GLN A 587 -10.96 5.68 -35.68
CA GLN A 587 -10.55 6.79 -36.56
C GLN A 587 -11.38 8.05 -36.31
N GLN A 588 -11.20 8.69 -35.16
CA GLN A 588 -11.74 10.04 -34.97
C GLN A 588 -10.91 10.93 -34.03
N ASN A 589 -9.59 10.76 -34.04
CA ASN A 589 -8.70 11.66 -33.28
C ASN A 589 -7.50 12.18 -34.08
N ASP A 590 -7.53 12.15 -35.42
CA ASP A 590 -6.53 12.85 -36.24
C ASP A 590 -7.23 13.48 -37.45
N VAL A 591 -8.07 14.50 -37.19
CA VAL A 591 -8.42 15.47 -38.19
C VAL A 591 -7.93 16.82 -37.70
N GLU A 592 -6.75 17.18 -38.16
CA GLU A 592 -6.25 18.55 -38.20
C GLU A 592 -7.28 19.42 -38.88
N SER A 593 -7.66 20.51 -38.21
CA SER A 593 -8.47 21.56 -38.80
C SER A 593 -7.74 22.19 -39.98
N PRO A 594 -8.33 22.29 -41.16
CA PRO A 594 -7.69 22.97 -42.28
C PRO A 594 -7.62 24.48 -42.02
N VAL A 595 -6.41 24.99 -42.08
CA VAL A 595 -6.10 26.43 -42.09
C VAL A 595 -6.70 27.02 -43.36
N SER A 596 -7.66 27.92 -43.24
CA SER A 596 -8.20 28.71 -44.35
C SER A 596 -7.13 29.64 -44.91
N PRO A 597 -6.96 29.72 -46.23
CA PRO A 597 -6.02 30.68 -46.82
C PRO A 597 -6.64 32.10 -46.82
N VAL A 598 -5.93 33.03 -46.20
CA VAL A 598 -6.21 34.45 -46.26
C VAL A 598 -5.97 34.93 -47.70
N GLY A 599 -7.05 35.41 -48.34
CA GLY A 599 -7.02 36.02 -49.66
C GLY A 599 -6.16 37.29 -49.66
N LYS A 600 -5.27 37.36 -50.64
CA LYS A 600 -4.65 38.62 -51.11
C LYS A 600 -5.65 39.31 -52.02
N GLU A 601 -6.21 40.41 -51.58
CA GLU A 601 -6.76 41.43 -52.50
C GLU A 601 -5.73 42.53 -52.68
N GLY A 602 -5.41 42.74 -53.93
CA GLY A 602 -4.61 43.83 -54.36
C GLY A 602 -5.41 45.13 -54.44
N SER A 603 -4.80 46.22 -54.23
CA SER A 603 -5.23 47.51 -54.74
C SER A 603 -4.05 48.28 -55.28
N GLU A 604 -4.11 48.50 -56.57
CA GLU A 604 -3.36 49.50 -57.30
C GLU A 604 -3.76 50.91 -56.93
N GLU A 605 -2.86 51.84 -57.25
CA GLU A 605 -3.06 53.31 -57.51
C GLU A 605 -3.16 54.23 -56.26
N LYS A 606 -2.24 55.02 -56.03
CA LYS A 606 -1.68 56.30 -56.55
C LYS A 606 -0.56 56.77 -55.60
#